data_240be30d19e98804dc70eb88e2f63d16
#
_entry.id   240be30d19e98804dc70eb88e2f63d16
#
_cell.length_a   1.000
_cell.length_b   1.000
_cell.length_c   1.000
_cell.angle_alpha   90.00
_cell.angle_beta   90.00
_cell.angle_gamma   90.00
#
_symmetry.space_group_name_H-M   'P 1'
#
loop_
_entity.id
_entity.type
_entity.pdbx_description
1 polymer ?
#
loop_
_entity_poly.entity_id
_entity_poly.type
_entity_poly.pdbx_seq_one_letter_code
_entity_poly.pdbx_strand_id
1 'polypeptide(L)'
;SEGKTTVDPLVDKSTAGYENAGDEWKFVTPAVYEAFHAKKQLQEQLNKADEIGFTDYGEYAGIYNNPAATVEEVEAAAASLKQAIVDWQSSSATPETPVDFTNVIANNSFTDGTTNGWTTVNSPSIQASATYETITNEYKMQSFAEKWTGWGSSLADTELSQVLENMPVGNYRLTANTIGYQQNDNKIRPYGVYLYAENSGIESRAEAHSLEFGGLKDGVVSEADPQPRNTVLEFLAMDGTIKIGFKVANTNCNWVAVDNFKLEYLGKGEGGVAGILENVLTQAEELKNGYDLQQKKYSAAGEAKYKELLETVKQAASNPDIDEEAVGVMVKSLQAGMDTLKADVEAYDALTAKTVELSEAWDESAYADQAFPEYEAYLSGLEDAYEN
;
A
#
# COMPACT_ATOMS: atom_id res chain seq x y z
N SER A 1 4.93 -51.74 20.51
CA SER A 1 4.88 -50.30 20.72
C SER A 1 4.45 -49.64 19.42
N GLU A 2 3.16 -49.54 19.27
CA GLU A 2 2.55 -48.95 18.08
C GLU A 2 2.73 -47.45 18.15
N GLY A 3 3.54 -46.91 17.28
CA GLY A 3 3.41 -45.57 16.71
C GLY A 3 3.28 -44.40 17.66
N LYS A 4 3.82 -44.43 18.86
CA LYS A 4 3.95 -43.22 19.67
C LYS A 4 5.06 -42.35 19.08
N THR A 5 4.68 -41.49 18.17
CA THR A 5 5.52 -40.31 17.89
C THR A 5 5.58 -39.50 19.16
N THR A 6 6.73 -39.41 19.79
CA THR A 6 6.99 -38.45 20.83
C THR A 6 6.94 -37.05 20.18
N VAL A 7 5.87 -36.31 20.41
CA VAL A 7 5.79 -34.94 19.98
C VAL A 7 6.69 -34.14 20.90
N ASP A 8 7.58 -33.37 20.30
CA ASP A 8 8.39 -32.41 21.03
C ASP A 8 7.44 -31.45 21.78
N PRO A 9 7.58 -31.26 23.09
CA PRO A 9 6.72 -30.36 23.84
C PRO A 9 6.79 -28.89 23.39
N LEU A 10 7.80 -28.54 22.56
CA LEU A 10 7.93 -27.22 21.93
C LEU A 10 7.18 -27.12 20.59
N VAL A 11 6.69 -28.21 20.05
CA VAL A 11 5.87 -28.18 18.81
C VAL A 11 4.46 -27.75 19.19
N ASP A 12 3.91 -26.80 18.44
CA ASP A 12 2.51 -26.42 18.56
C ASP A 12 1.64 -27.67 18.38
N LYS A 13 0.94 -28.05 19.42
CA LYS A 13 0.13 -29.27 19.46
C LYS A 13 -1.01 -29.26 18.45
N SER A 14 -1.45 -28.07 18.00
CA SER A 14 -2.44 -27.92 16.95
C SER A 14 -1.89 -28.36 15.59
N THR A 15 -0.60 -28.17 15.34
CA THR A 15 0.08 -28.59 14.11
C THR A 15 0.60 -30.02 14.18
N ALA A 16 0.66 -30.59 15.38
CA ALA A 16 1.17 -31.94 15.61
C ALA A 16 0.13 -33.05 15.48
N GLY A 17 -1.14 -32.74 15.22
CA GLY A 17 -2.21 -33.74 15.13
C GLY A 17 -2.61 -34.35 16.48
N TYR A 18 -2.59 -33.55 17.54
CA TYR A 18 -3.05 -33.97 18.86
C TYR A 18 -4.35 -33.24 19.24
N GLU A 19 -5.23 -33.99 19.89
CA GLU A 19 -6.43 -33.46 20.50
C GLU A 19 -6.33 -33.54 22.04
N ASN A 20 -6.72 -32.50 22.74
CA ASN A 20 -6.83 -32.53 24.20
C ASN A 20 -8.21 -33.05 24.60
N ALA A 21 -8.24 -34.22 25.22
CA ALA A 21 -9.45 -34.82 25.77
C ALA A 21 -9.37 -34.81 27.30
N GLY A 22 -9.66 -33.68 27.92
CA GLY A 22 -9.47 -33.48 29.35
C GLY A 22 -8.00 -33.36 29.72
N ASP A 23 -7.55 -34.12 30.71
CA ASP A 23 -6.15 -34.16 31.16
C ASP A 23 -5.25 -35.09 30.32
N GLU A 24 -5.84 -35.80 29.33
CA GLU A 24 -5.14 -36.76 28.48
C GLU A 24 -5.06 -36.26 27.05
N TRP A 25 -3.87 -36.33 26.46
CA TRP A 25 -3.64 -36.06 25.05
C TRP A 25 -3.78 -37.35 24.23
N LYS A 26 -4.65 -37.31 23.23
CA LYS A 26 -4.85 -38.42 22.29
C LYS A 26 -4.23 -38.09 20.95
N PHE A 27 -3.56 -39.08 20.37
CA PHE A 27 -3.11 -39.00 19.00
C PHE A 27 -4.34 -39.08 18.07
N VAL A 28 -4.45 -38.16 17.12
CA VAL A 28 -5.47 -38.17 16.06
C VAL A 28 -4.81 -38.45 14.72
N THR A 29 -5.53 -39.07 13.81
CA THR A 29 -5.06 -39.25 12.43
C THR A 29 -5.05 -37.92 11.72
N PRO A 30 -4.21 -37.72 10.67
CA PRO A 30 -4.21 -36.48 9.87
C PRO A 30 -5.62 -36.08 9.40
N ALA A 31 -6.42 -37.04 8.93
CA ALA A 31 -7.78 -36.79 8.47
C ALA A 31 -8.70 -36.22 9.58
N VAL A 32 -8.59 -36.74 10.82
CA VAL A 32 -9.34 -36.22 11.96
C VAL A 32 -8.87 -34.84 12.35
N TYR A 33 -7.56 -34.60 12.28
CA TYR A 33 -6.98 -33.29 12.53
C TYR A 33 -7.44 -32.24 11.51
N GLU A 34 -7.40 -32.58 10.22
CA GLU A 34 -7.87 -31.72 9.13
C GLU A 34 -9.35 -31.37 9.29
N ALA A 35 -10.21 -32.37 9.56
CA ALA A 35 -11.63 -32.16 9.81
C ALA A 35 -11.89 -31.26 11.02
N PHE A 36 -11.13 -31.43 12.10
CA PHE A 36 -11.21 -30.56 13.28
C PHE A 36 -10.80 -29.13 12.96
N HIS A 37 -9.70 -28.94 12.22
CA HIS A 37 -9.22 -27.62 11.83
C HIS A 37 -10.21 -26.90 10.92
N ALA A 38 -10.73 -27.58 9.92
CA ALA A 38 -11.74 -27.01 9.01
C ALA A 38 -12.99 -26.56 9.81
N LYS A 39 -13.50 -27.42 10.69
CA LYS A 39 -14.66 -27.06 11.56
C LYS A 39 -14.36 -25.90 12.50
N LYS A 40 -13.14 -25.84 13.07
CA LYS A 40 -12.73 -24.72 13.91
C LYS A 40 -12.73 -23.41 13.14
N GLN A 41 -12.19 -23.38 11.93
CA GLN A 41 -12.18 -22.20 11.06
C GLN A 41 -13.61 -21.74 10.74
N LEU A 42 -14.51 -22.65 10.37
CA LEU A 42 -15.90 -22.31 10.12
C LEU A 42 -16.60 -21.76 11.38
N GLN A 43 -16.34 -22.37 12.54
CA GLN A 43 -16.89 -21.89 13.82
C GLN A 43 -16.41 -20.47 14.15
N GLU A 44 -15.15 -20.16 13.90
CA GLU A 44 -14.60 -18.82 14.09
C GLU A 44 -15.35 -17.80 13.23
N GLN A 45 -15.67 -18.14 11.97
CA GLN A 45 -16.46 -17.26 11.11
C GLN A 45 -17.92 -17.12 11.57
N LEU A 46 -18.56 -18.21 12.03
CA LEU A 46 -19.91 -18.16 12.60
C LEU A 46 -19.96 -17.27 13.85
N ASN A 47 -18.99 -17.41 14.76
CA ASN A 47 -18.87 -16.56 15.93
C ASN A 47 -18.67 -15.10 15.55
N LYS A 48 -17.84 -14.84 14.52
CA LYS A 48 -17.62 -13.50 13.99
C LYS A 48 -18.91 -12.89 13.42
N ALA A 49 -19.68 -13.69 12.67
CA ALA A 49 -20.98 -13.27 12.13
C ALA A 49 -21.94 -12.82 13.25
N ASP A 50 -22.05 -13.60 14.31
CA ASP A 50 -22.87 -13.28 15.48
C ASP A 50 -22.39 -11.99 16.18
N GLU A 51 -21.09 -11.86 16.39
CA GLU A 51 -20.47 -10.69 17.06
C GLU A 51 -20.80 -9.38 16.36
N ILE A 52 -20.79 -9.38 15.02
CA ILE A 52 -21.03 -8.17 14.21
C ILE A 52 -22.51 -7.98 13.82
N GLY A 53 -23.41 -8.94 14.15
CA GLY A 53 -24.83 -8.89 13.80
C GLY A 53 -25.15 -9.27 12.35
N PHE A 54 -24.25 -9.98 11.66
CA PHE A 54 -24.56 -10.60 10.37
C PHE A 54 -25.46 -11.81 10.59
N THR A 55 -26.63 -11.84 9.97
CA THR A 55 -27.67 -12.88 10.24
C THR A 55 -27.85 -13.89 9.12
N ASP A 56 -27.29 -13.65 7.94
CA ASP A 56 -27.48 -14.50 6.76
C ASP A 56 -26.40 -15.59 6.66
N TYR A 57 -26.27 -16.37 7.75
CA TYR A 57 -25.30 -17.48 7.82
C TYR A 57 -25.92 -18.87 8.05
N GLY A 58 -27.25 -19.01 7.90
CA GLY A 58 -27.95 -20.26 8.19
C GLY A 58 -27.47 -21.46 7.38
N GLU A 59 -27.09 -21.26 6.12
CA GLU A 59 -26.53 -22.29 5.26
C GLU A 59 -25.19 -22.80 5.81
N TYR A 60 -24.31 -21.93 6.19
CA TYR A 60 -22.98 -22.26 6.74
C TYR A 60 -23.10 -22.96 8.09
N ALA A 61 -24.02 -22.53 8.94
CA ALA A 61 -24.33 -23.22 10.19
C ALA A 61 -24.87 -24.63 9.94
N GLY A 62 -25.64 -24.83 8.87
CA GLY A 62 -26.09 -26.16 8.41
C GLY A 62 -24.92 -27.08 8.06
N ILE A 63 -23.93 -26.60 7.31
CA ILE A 63 -22.71 -27.34 6.96
C ILE A 63 -21.90 -27.67 8.22
N TYR A 64 -21.71 -26.71 9.12
CA TYR A 64 -21.01 -26.92 10.39
C TYR A 64 -21.63 -28.05 11.22
N ASN A 65 -22.95 -28.09 11.29
CA ASN A 65 -23.69 -29.08 12.07
C ASN A 65 -23.87 -30.45 11.35
N ASN A 66 -23.51 -30.53 10.07
CA ASN A 66 -23.62 -31.77 9.32
C ASN A 66 -22.43 -32.70 9.66
N PRO A 67 -22.68 -33.88 10.31
CA PRO A 67 -21.61 -34.81 10.61
C PRO A 67 -21.04 -35.53 9.38
N ALA A 68 -21.72 -35.45 8.22
CA ALA A 68 -21.29 -36.06 6.98
C ALA A 68 -20.63 -35.05 6.02
N ALA A 69 -20.50 -33.78 6.42
CA ALA A 69 -19.80 -32.78 5.59
C ALA A 69 -18.32 -33.14 5.43
N THR A 70 -17.82 -33.07 4.23
CA THR A 70 -16.41 -33.31 3.92
C THR A 70 -15.53 -32.14 4.39
N VAL A 71 -14.24 -32.34 4.50
CA VAL A 71 -13.28 -31.29 4.86
C VAL A 71 -13.37 -30.15 3.85
N GLU A 72 -13.40 -30.45 2.58
CA GLU A 72 -13.48 -29.48 1.48
C GLU A 72 -14.76 -28.65 1.53
N GLU A 73 -15.92 -29.28 1.87
CA GLU A 73 -17.19 -28.56 2.05
C GLU A 73 -17.13 -27.58 3.22
N VAL A 74 -16.52 -27.98 4.34
CA VAL A 74 -16.38 -27.14 5.53
C VAL A 74 -15.39 -25.99 5.29
N GLU A 75 -14.27 -26.24 4.63
CA GLU A 75 -13.28 -25.21 4.26
C GLU A 75 -13.88 -24.18 3.27
N ALA A 76 -14.59 -24.68 2.25
CA ALA A 76 -15.28 -23.81 1.30
C ALA A 76 -16.35 -22.97 2.00
N ALA A 77 -17.12 -23.54 2.92
CA ALA A 77 -18.10 -22.82 3.71
C ALA A 77 -17.44 -21.73 4.60
N ALA A 78 -16.32 -22.04 5.24
CA ALA A 78 -15.57 -21.07 6.04
C ALA A 78 -15.07 -19.89 5.20
N ALA A 79 -14.51 -20.17 4.02
CA ALA A 79 -14.04 -19.15 3.09
C ALA A 79 -15.18 -18.28 2.56
N SER A 80 -16.31 -18.92 2.17
CA SER A 80 -17.49 -18.22 1.65
C SER A 80 -18.16 -17.35 2.73
N LEU A 81 -18.29 -17.85 3.97
CA LEU A 81 -18.84 -17.06 5.07
C LEU A 81 -17.92 -15.88 5.41
N LYS A 82 -16.61 -16.09 5.43
CA LYS A 82 -15.64 -15.00 5.61
C LYS A 82 -15.84 -13.91 4.58
N GLN A 83 -16.01 -14.26 3.31
CA GLN A 83 -16.25 -13.31 2.24
C GLN A 83 -17.61 -12.60 2.39
N ALA A 84 -18.68 -13.34 2.68
CA ALA A 84 -20.00 -12.77 2.91
C ALA A 84 -20.01 -11.75 4.06
N ILE A 85 -19.28 -12.02 5.14
CA ILE A 85 -19.09 -11.07 6.25
C ILE A 85 -18.41 -9.79 5.77
N VAL A 86 -17.33 -9.92 5.01
CA VAL A 86 -16.58 -8.78 4.43
C VAL A 86 -17.49 -7.97 3.51
N ASP A 87 -18.24 -8.61 2.62
CA ASP A 87 -19.16 -7.96 1.69
C ASP A 87 -20.26 -7.21 2.42
N TRP A 88 -20.84 -7.82 3.44
CA TRP A 88 -21.88 -7.21 4.26
C TRP A 88 -21.37 -5.99 5.03
N GLN A 89 -20.22 -6.11 5.71
CA GLN A 89 -19.60 -4.99 6.42
C GLN A 89 -19.27 -3.86 5.44
N SER A 90 -18.71 -4.22 4.28
CA SER A 90 -18.29 -3.26 3.27
C SER A 90 -19.46 -2.51 2.62
N SER A 91 -20.65 -3.14 2.55
CA SER A 91 -21.85 -2.55 1.92
C SER A 91 -22.35 -1.28 2.62
N SER A 92 -22.07 -1.12 3.92
CA SER A 92 -22.47 0.02 4.74
C SER A 92 -21.35 1.02 5.03
N ALA A 93 -20.16 0.78 4.54
CA ALA A 93 -19.00 1.62 4.81
C ALA A 93 -19.12 2.99 4.11
N THR A 94 -18.80 4.04 4.83
CA THR A 94 -18.66 5.42 4.33
C THR A 94 -17.41 6.07 4.95
N PRO A 95 -16.93 7.20 4.43
CA PRO A 95 -15.84 7.94 5.06
C PRO A 95 -16.11 8.34 6.52
N GLU A 96 -17.38 8.57 6.88
CA GLU A 96 -17.82 8.95 8.22
C GLU A 96 -18.00 7.72 9.12
N THR A 97 -18.32 6.57 8.53
CA THR A 97 -18.51 5.30 9.22
C THR A 97 -17.68 4.20 8.56
N PRO A 98 -16.34 4.30 8.64
CA PRO A 98 -15.46 3.34 7.99
C PRO A 98 -15.53 1.96 8.67
N VAL A 99 -15.23 0.93 7.88
CA VAL A 99 -15.03 -0.42 8.42
C VAL A 99 -13.55 -0.62 8.75
N ASP A 100 -13.28 -1.03 9.98
CA ASP A 100 -11.91 -1.31 10.45
C ASP A 100 -11.45 -2.69 9.97
N PHE A 101 -10.46 -2.70 9.10
CA PHE A 101 -9.76 -3.88 8.60
C PHE A 101 -8.34 -4.03 9.16
N THR A 102 -8.01 -3.33 10.25
CA THR A 102 -6.68 -3.43 10.88
C THR A 102 -6.31 -4.86 11.24
N ASN A 103 -7.28 -5.69 11.56
CA ASN A 103 -7.07 -7.10 11.92
C ASN A 103 -6.58 -7.99 10.76
N VAL A 104 -6.66 -7.55 9.51
CA VAL A 104 -6.08 -8.31 8.37
C VAL A 104 -4.58 -8.07 8.25
N ILE A 105 -4.05 -7.02 8.89
CA ILE A 105 -2.63 -6.72 8.93
C ILE A 105 -1.97 -7.59 10.00
N ALA A 106 -1.18 -8.55 9.60
CA ALA A 106 -0.42 -9.35 10.55
C ALA A 106 0.61 -8.47 11.27
N ASN A 107 0.68 -8.60 12.60
CA ASN A 107 1.67 -7.91 13.43
C ASN A 107 1.74 -6.39 13.15
N ASN A 108 0.59 -5.76 13.11
CA ASN A 108 0.40 -4.35 12.73
C ASN A 108 1.08 -3.34 13.67
N SER A 109 1.48 -3.76 14.86
CA SER A 109 2.15 -2.95 15.89
C SER A 109 3.39 -3.63 16.49
N PHE A 110 3.94 -4.63 15.82
CA PHE A 110 5.20 -5.33 16.17
C PHE A 110 5.29 -5.79 17.62
N THR A 111 4.17 -6.04 18.27
CA THR A 111 4.12 -6.41 19.70
C THR A 111 4.76 -7.76 20.03
N ASP A 112 4.97 -8.61 19.03
CA ASP A 112 5.72 -9.85 19.16
C ASP A 112 7.25 -9.65 19.13
N GLY A 113 7.72 -8.42 18.96
CA GLY A 113 9.14 -8.06 18.91
C GLY A 113 9.83 -8.47 17.60
N THR A 114 9.07 -8.80 16.56
CA THR A 114 9.59 -9.27 15.28
C THR A 114 8.94 -8.56 14.08
N THR A 115 9.47 -8.83 12.88
CA THR A 115 8.84 -8.43 11.60
C THR A 115 8.03 -9.57 10.98
N ASN A 116 7.58 -10.55 11.76
CA ASN A 116 6.78 -11.66 11.25
C ASN A 116 5.53 -11.14 10.54
N GLY A 117 5.20 -11.75 9.40
CA GLY A 117 4.09 -11.31 8.54
C GLY A 117 4.46 -10.17 7.57
N TRP A 118 5.64 -9.57 7.70
CA TRP A 118 6.13 -8.51 6.83
C TRP A 118 7.28 -8.98 5.94
N THR A 119 7.26 -8.59 4.68
CA THR A 119 8.39 -8.69 3.77
C THR A 119 9.28 -7.48 3.95
N THR A 120 10.60 -7.68 4.00
CA THR A 120 11.55 -6.61 4.25
C THR A 120 12.65 -6.54 3.20
N VAL A 121 13.03 -5.33 2.83
CA VAL A 121 14.27 -5.02 2.11
C VAL A 121 15.14 -4.23 3.06
N ASN A 122 16.41 -4.60 3.22
CA ASN A 122 17.34 -3.99 4.15
C ASN A 122 16.76 -3.89 5.58
N SER A 123 16.24 -4.99 6.07
CA SER A 123 15.42 -5.20 7.26
C SER A 123 15.59 -4.15 8.37
N PRO A 124 14.52 -3.52 8.83
CA PRO A 124 14.53 -2.75 10.07
C PRO A 124 14.70 -3.67 11.28
N SER A 125 15.15 -3.11 12.38
CA SER A 125 15.14 -3.77 13.70
C SER A 125 13.86 -3.39 14.45
N ILE A 126 13.41 -4.29 15.34
CA ILE A 126 12.29 -3.97 16.23
C ILE A 126 12.84 -3.49 17.56
N GLN A 127 12.41 -2.30 17.96
CA GLN A 127 12.62 -1.77 19.29
C GLN A 127 11.45 -2.14 20.20
N ALA A 128 11.75 -2.91 21.23
CA ALA A 128 10.76 -3.44 22.17
C ALA A 128 10.64 -2.62 23.46
N SER A 129 11.25 -1.45 23.56
CA SER A 129 11.24 -0.67 24.79
C SER A 129 11.18 0.81 24.54
N ALA A 130 10.71 1.54 25.55
CA ALA A 130 10.61 2.99 25.62
C ALA A 130 12.00 3.67 25.60
N THR A 131 12.69 3.60 24.48
CA THR A 131 13.92 4.39 24.27
C THR A 131 13.57 5.88 24.32
N TYR A 132 12.34 6.23 23.94
CA TYR A 132 11.81 7.59 23.96
C TYR A 132 10.46 7.60 24.67
N GLU A 133 10.39 8.23 25.84
CA GLU A 133 9.19 8.25 26.69
C GLU A 133 7.99 8.90 25.99
N THR A 134 8.19 9.97 25.25
CA THR A 134 7.13 10.63 24.47
C THR A 134 6.56 9.71 23.41
N ILE A 135 7.41 8.99 22.68
CA ILE A 135 6.96 8.01 21.67
C ILE A 135 6.05 6.97 22.32
N THR A 136 6.45 6.43 23.47
CA THR A 136 5.72 5.39 24.18
C THR A 136 4.41 5.90 24.77
N ASN A 137 4.44 7.04 25.46
CA ASN A 137 3.30 7.52 26.24
C ASN A 137 2.27 8.27 25.39
N GLU A 138 2.69 9.12 24.49
CA GLU A 138 1.80 9.96 23.69
C GLU A 138 1.27 9.21 22.48
N TYR A 139 2.14 8.55 21.72
CA TYR A 139 1.79 7.89 20.45
C TYR A 139 1.58 6.38 20.57
N LYS A 140 1.82 5.80 21.75
CA LYS A 140 1.65 4.37 22.02
C LYS A 140 2.53 3.45 21.17
N MET A 141 3.65 3.96 20.67
CA MET A 141 4.65 3.16 19.96
C MET A 141 5.50 2.37 20.95
N GLN A 142 4.99 1.23 21.42
CA GLN A 142 5.67 0.40 22.43
C GLN A 142 6.65 -0.60 21.82
N SER A 143 6.35 -1.08 20.63
CA SER A 143 7.25 -1.88 19.80
C SER A 143 7.16 -1.30 18.39
N PHE A 144 8.27 -0.89 17.82
CA PHE A 144 8.26 -0.25 16.51
C PHE A 144 9.42 -0.73 15.63
N ALA A 145 9.19 -0.76 14.34
CA ALA A 145 10.23 -1.04 13.37
C ALA A 145 11.08 0.21 13.14
N GLU A 146 12.39 0.12 13.33
CA GLU A 146 13.30 1.23 13.10
C GLU A 146 14.47 0.85 12.19
N LYS A 147 14.98 1.87 11.51
CA LYS A 147 16.26 1.79 10.79
C LYS A 147 17.05 3.06 11.05
N TRP A 148 18.32 2.91 11.34
CA TRP A 148 19.20 4.06 11.52
C TRP A 148 20.59 3.81 10.94
N THR A 149 21.32 4.91 10.69
CA THR A 149 22.72 4.90 10.25
C THR A 149 23.50 6.03 10.95
N GLY A 150 24.80 6.07 10.76
CA GLY A 150 25.69 7.05 11.41
C GLY A 150 25.29 8.50 11.09
N TRP A 151 25.62 9.39 12.02
CA TRP A 151 25.42 10.82 11.91
C TRP A 151 26.06 11.37 10.63
N GLY A 152 25.32 12.20 9.88
CA GLY A 152 25.77 12.77 8.62
C GLY A 152 25.69 11.83 7.41
N SER A 153 25.22 10.60 7.61
CA SER A 153 24.93 9.65 6.54
C SER A 153 23.44 9.63 6.24
N SER A 154 23.11 9.11 5.06
CA SER A 154 21.72 8.81 4.67
C SER A 154 21.48 7.31 4.70
N LEU A 155 20.25 6.91 5.02
CA LEU A 155 19.83 5.52 4.97
C LEU A 155 19.85 5.00 3.53
N ALA A 156 20.25 3.75 3.39
CA ALA A 156 20.00 3.01 2.14
C ALA A 156 18.50 2.71 2.00
N ASP A 157 18.07 2.46 0.78
CA ASP A 157 16.69 2.08 0.49
C ASP A 157 16.25 0.91 1.37
N THR A 158 15.12 1.09 2.01
CA THR A 158 14.57 0.17 3.00
C THR A 158 13.08 0.02 2.76
N GLU A 159 12.55 -1.18 2.87
CA GLU A 159 11.12 -1.43 2.70
C GLU A 159 10.62 -2.43 3.75
N LEU A 160 9.45 -2.16 4.27
CA LEU A 160 8.64 -3.06 5.09
C LEU A 160 7.27 -3.11 4.44
N SER A 161 6.82 -4.29 4.00
CA SER A 161 5.57 -4.43 3.24
C SER A 161 4.81 -5.70 3.57
N GLN A 162 3.51 -5.65 3.37
CA GLN A 162 2.62 -6.80 3.48
C GLN A 162 1.59 -6.78 2.35
N VAL A 163 1.29 -7.97 1.79
CA VAL A 163 0.22 -8.15 0.81
C VAL A 163 -1.03 -8.63 1.53
N LEU A 164 -2.12 -7.91 1.31
CA LEU A 164 -3.45 -8.21 1.83
C LEU A 164 -4.28 -8.74 0.67
N GLU A 165 -4.93 -9.88 0.85
CA GLU A 165 -5.73 -10.54 -0.17
C GLU A 165 -7.21 -10.56 0.18
N ASN A 166 -8.08 -10.69 -0.82
CA ASN A 166 -9.52 -10.72 -0.69
C ASN A 166 -10.12 -9.46 -0.04
N MET A 167 -9.54 -8.32 -0.38
CA MET A 167 -9.98 -7.01 0.09
C MET A 167 -11.11 -6.48 -0.81
N PRO A 168 -12.13 -5.82 -0.26
CA PRO A 168 -13.17 -5.18 -1.07
C PRO A 168 -12.62 -4.12 -2.00
N VAL A 169 -13.19 -4.00 -3.19
CA VAL A 169 -12.91 -2.87 -4.10
C VAL A 169 -13.50 -1.58 -3.51
N GLY A 170 -12.74 -0.49 -3.55
CA GLY A 170 -13.17 0.82 -3.05
C GLY A 170 -12.05 1.64 -2.41
N ASN A 171 -12.46 2.63 -1.65
CA ASN A 171 -11.56 3.59 -1.03
C ASN A 171 -11.09 3.11 0.34
N TYR A 172 -9.84 3.34 0.63
CA TYR A 172 -9.19 2.95 1.88
C TYR A 172 -8.45 4.12 2.51
N ARG A 173 -8.31 4.05 3.83
CA ARG A 173 -7.40 4.89 4.61
C ARG A 173 -6.41 4.00 5.35
N LEU A 174 -5.13 4.14 5.02
CA LEU A 174 -4.02 3.55 5.74
C LEU A 174 -3.41 4.61 6.65
N THR A 175 -3.24 4.28 7.92
CA THR A 175 -2.65 5.17 8.90
C THR A 175 -1.52 4.45 9.62
N ALA A 176 -0.45 5.15 9.95
CA ALA A 176 0.62 4.64 10.81
C ALA A 176 1.30 5.79 11.57
N ASN A 177 1.85 5.49 12.74
CA ASN A 177 2.77 6.41 13.41
C ASN A 177 4.15 6.28 12.78
N THR A 178 4.71 7.36 12.28
CA THR A 178 5.96 7.34 11.53
C THR A 178 6.95 8.38 12.04
N ILE A 179 8.21 8.06 11.87
CA ILE A 179 9.34 8.96 12.11
C ILE A 179 10.22 8.96 10.87
N GLY A 180 10.58 10.15 10.39
CA GLY A 180 11.64 10.35 9.40
C GLY A 180 12.50 11.54 9.85
N TYR A 181 13.78 11.31 10.14
CA TYR A 181 14.61 12.29 10.81
C TYR A 181 16.06 12.31 10.32
N GLN A 182 16.63 13.51 10.21
CA GLN A 182 18.06 13.72 10.00
C GLN A 182 18.68 14.32 11.25
N GLN A 183 19.35 13.49 12.03
CA GLN A 183 19.91 13.87 13.32
C GLN A 183 21.10 14.84 13.26
N ASN A 184 21.80 14.89 12.12
CA ASN A 184 22.99 15.72 11.96
C ASN A 184 22.66 17.17 11.62
N ASP A 185 21.54 17.44 10.98
CA ASP A 185 21.08 18.78 10.64
C ASP A 185 19.57 18.90 10.79
N ASN A 186 19.15 19.40 11.93
CA ASN A 186 17.76 19.61 12.28
C ASN A 186 17.06 20.76 11.52
N LYS A 187 17.77 21.43 10.62
CA LYS A 187 17.24 22.49 9.76
C LYS A 187 16.89 21.97 8.37
N ILE A 188 17.39 20.79 8.00
CA ILE A 188 17.10 20.17 6.71
C ILE A 188 15.76 19.45 6.81
N ARG A 189 14.84 19.78 5.91
CA ARG A 189 13.59 19.04 5.79
C ARG A 189 13.88 17.58 5.41
N PRO A 190 13.44 16.59 6.21
CA PRO A 190 13.51 15.20 5.81
C PRO A 190 12.73 14.95 4.52
N TYR A 191 13.18 13.99 3.71
CA TYR A 191 12.49 13.51 2.52
C TYR A 191 12.80 12.04 2.25
N GLY A 192 12.04 11.43 1.32
CA GLY A 192 12.30 10.07 0.87
C GLY A 192 11.82 8.99 1.86
N VAL A 193 10.85 9.32 2.71
CA VAL A 193 10.22 8.38 3.67
C VAL A 193 8.72 8.41 3.41
N TYR A 194 8.11 7.24 3.18
CA TYR A 194 6.74 7.14 2.72
C TYR A 194 5.97 6.03 3.42
N LEU A 195 4.74 6.34 3.83
CA LEU A 195 3.69 5.35 3.97
C LEU A 195 3.10 5.12 2.58
N TYR A 196 2.93 3.88 2.15
CA TYR A 196 2.47 3.60 0.80
C TYR A 196 1.48 2.45 0.74
N ALA A 197 0.69 2.45 -0.32
CA ALA A 197 -0.15 1.35 -0.75
C ALA A 197 0.01 1.14 -2.25
N GLU A 198 0.05 -0.11 -2.69
CA GLU A 198 0.10 -0.49 -4.09
C GLU A 198 -1.07 -1.42 -4.40
N ASN A 199 -1.79 -1.13 -5.45
CA ASN A 199 -2.87 -1.95 -5.98
C ASN A 199 -2.84 -1.89 -7.50
N SER A 200 -2.97 -3.04 -8.16
CA SER A 200 -2.93 -3.13 -9.63
C SER A 200 -1.68 -2.52 -10.29
N GLY A 201 -0.54 -2.51 -9.59
CA GLY A 201 0.72 -1.93 -10.06
C GLY A 201 0.80 -0.42 -9.91
N ILE A 202 -0.10 0.22 -9.17
CA ILE A 202 -0.13 1.64 -8.90
C ILE A 202 0.22 1.87 -7.43
N GLU A 203 1.27 2.64 -7.19
CA GLU A 203 1.69 3.05 -5.87
C GLU A 203 1.11 4.42 -5.52
N SER A 204 0.31 4.45 -4.47
CA SER A 204 -0.10 5.66 -3.77
C SER A 204 0.78 5.85 -2.54
N ARG A 205 1.20 7.07 -2.22
CA ARG A 205 2.09 7.32 -1.10
C ARG A 205 1.82 8.65 -0.40
N ALA A 206 2.07 8.68 0.90
CA ALA A 206 2.09 9.87 1.72
C ALA A 206 3.47 10.04 2.35
N GLU A 207 4.01 11.26 2.35
CA GLU A 207 5.27 11.55 3.03
C GLU A 207 5.13 11.28 4.53
N ALA A 208 6.00 10.43 5.04
CA ALA A 208 6.01 9.95 6.42
C ALA A 208 6.92 10.79 7.33
N HIS A 209 7.28 11.98 6.90
CA HIS A 209 8.12 12.92 7.65
C HIS A 209 7.41 14.27 7.81
N SER A 210 7.84 15.07 8.75
CA SER A 210 7.28 16.38 9.03
C SER A 210 8.36 17.34 9.50
N LEU A 211 8.22 18.62 9.10
CA LEU A 211 9.00 19.72 9.72
C LEU A 211 8.56 20.01 11.16
N GLU A 212 7.34 19.61 11.51
CA GLU A 212 6.82 19.72 12.89
C GLU A 212 7.35 18.60 13.79
N PHE A 213 8.10 17.74 13.20
CA PHE A 213 8.77 16.63 13.79
C PHE A 213 9.78 17.09 14.85
N GLY A 214 9.72 16.51 16.03
CA GLY A 214 10.60 16.87 17.12
C GLY A 214 10.27 18.19 17.77
N GLY A 215 9.02 18.66 17.64
CA GLY A 215 8.59 19.91 18.26
C GLY A 215 9.56 21.02 17.91
N LEU A 216 9.36 21.69 16.81
CA LEU A 216 9.99 22.97 16.51
C LEU A 216 9.63 23.96 17.62
N LYS A 217 10.30 23.88 18.75
CA LYS A 217 10.27 24.91 19.74
C LYS A 217 11.23 25.98 19.25
N ASP A 218 10.67 27.12 18.84
CA ASP A 218 11.42 28.27 18.31
C ASP A 218 12.17 27.99 16.97
N GLY A 219 11.65 27.08 16.13
CA GLY A 219 12.25 26.78 14.83
C GLY A 219 13.42 25.80 14.90
N VAL A 220 13.67 25.18 16.04
CA VAL A 220 14.75 24.18 16.25
C VAL A 220 14.13 22.85 16.61
N VAL A 221 14.41 21.80 15.81
CA VAL A 221 14.05 20.43 16.14
C VAL A 221 14.91 19.98 17.32
N SER A 222 14.31 19.57 18.41
CA SER A 222 15.05 18.99 19.53
C SER A 222 15.50 17.56 19.19
N GLU A 223 16.78 17.32 19.11
CA GLU A 223 17.35 15.97 18.92
C GLU A 223 16.95 15.00 20.05
N ALA A 224 16.65 15.55 21.22
CA ALA A 224 16.38 14.78 22.42
C ALA A 224 14.97 14.20 22.50
N ASP A 225 14.02 14.67 21.66
CA ASP A 225 12.60 14.26 21.74
C ASP A 225 11.89 14.28 20.37
N PRO A 226 12.25 13.37 19.47
CA PRO A 226 11.57 13.24 18.18
C PRO A 226 10.13 12.76 18.39
N GLN A 227 9.19 13.44 17.76
CA GLN A 227 7.77 13.15 17.82
C GLN A 227 7.33 12.33 16.60
N PRO A 228 6.69 11.16 16.76
CA PRO A 228 6.12 10.44 15.63
C PRO A 228 4.97 11.23 15.01
N ARG A 229 4.87 11.15 13.70
CA ARG A 229 3.74 11.69 12.95
C ARG A 229 2.69 10.62 12.75
N ASN A 230 1.43 10.97 12.94
CA ASN A 230 0.31 10.17 12.44
C ASN A 230 0.18 10.43 10.93
N THR A 231 0.78 9.57 10.12
CA THR A 231 0.74 9.68 8.67
C THR A 231 -0.50 8.98 8.14
N VAL A 232 -1.23 9.66 7.29
CA VAL A 232 -2.49 9.19 6.70
C VAL A 232 -2.34 9.15 5.20
N LEU A 233 -2.70 8.01 4.60
CA LEU A 233 -2.77 7.80 3.16
C LEU A 233 -4.17 7.32 2.80
N GLU A 234 -4.88 8.06 1.97
CA GLU A 234 -6.10 7.57 1.32
C GLU A 234 -5.75 7.10 -0.09
N PHE A 235 -6.32 5.96 -0.48
CA PHE A 235 -6.06 5.36 -1.78
C PHE A 235 -7.26 4.54 -2.25
N LEU A 236 -7.29 4.24 -3.54
CA LEU A 236 -8.30 3.42 -4.18
C LEU A 236 -7.72 2.04 -4.47
N ALA A 237 -8.44 0.98 -4.08
CA ALA A 237 -8.16 -0.38 -4.48
C ALA A 237 -9.19 -0.85 -5.52
N MET A 238 -8.72 -1.34 -6.67
CA MET A 238 -9.53 -1.78 -7.80
C MET A 238 -9.51 -3.29 -8.02
N ASP A 239 -8.74 -4.00 -7.24
CA ASP A 239 -8.79 -5.47 -7.14
C ASP A 239 -8.61 -5.89 -5.68
N GLY A 240 -8.84 -7.16 -5.41
CA GLY A 240 -8.79 -7.71 -4.07
C GLY A 240 -7.39 -7.86 -3.47
N THR A 241 -6.34 -7.33 -4.10
CA THR A 241 -4.96 -7.47 -3.64
C THR A 241 -4.33 -6.11 -3.38
N ILE A 242 -4.05 -5.80 -2.13
CA ILE A 242 -3.44 -4.54 -1.71
C ILE A 242 -2.09 -4.83 -1.07
N LYS A 243 -1.01 -4.23 -1.57
CA LYS A 243 0.27 -4.20 -0.87
C LYS A 243 0.37 -2.89 -0.09
N ILE A 244 0.54 -2.98 1.21
CA ILE A 244 0.74 -1.83 2.09
C ILE A 244 2.16 -1.85 2.64
N GLY A 245 2.67 -0.68 3.03
CA GLY A 245 3.99 -0.66 3.65
C GLY A 245 4.55 0.70 4.01
N PHE A 246 5.78 0.64 4.49
CA PHE A 246 6.62 1.78 4.79
C PHE A 246 7.92 1.67 3.99
N LYS A 247 8.26 2.72 3.27
CA LYS A 247 9.38 2.75 2.33
C LYS A 247 10.29 3.93 2.59
N VAL A 248 11.58 3.65 2.52
CA VAL A 248 12.64 4.65 2.49
C VAL A 248 13.32 4.54 1.15
N ALA A 249 13.34 5.60 0.36
CA ALA A 249 13.95 5.62 -0.95
C ALA A 249 14.58 6.98 -1.24
N ASN A 250 15.86 6.98 -1.62
CA ASN A 250 16.61 8.19 -1.94
C ASN A 250 16.43 9.30 -0.88
N THR A 251 16.64 8.96 0.39
CA THR A 251 16.37 9.82 1.55
C THR A 251 17.59 10.60 2.00
N ASN A 252 17.37 11.74 2.68
CA ASN A 252 18.38 12.39 3.50
C ASN A 252 18.31 11.98 5.00
N CYS A 253 17.32 11.16 5.37
CA CYS A 253 17.18 10.71 6.75
C CYS A 253 18.30 9.75 7.14
N ASN A 254 18.76 9.85 8.40
CA ASN A 254 19.63 8.86 9.01
C ASN A 254 18.91 7.98 10.03
N TRP A 255 17.66 8.30 10.37
CA TRP A 255 16.81 7.52 11.27
C TRP A 255 15.35 7.57 10.82
N VAL A 256 14.70 6.41 10.84
CA VAL A 256 13.28 6.25 10.57
C VAL A 256 12.67 5.24 11.54
N ALA A 257 11.38 5.40 11.83
CA ALA A 257 10.61 4.42 12.58
C ALA A 257 9.16 4.38 12.11
N VAL A 258 8.49 3.25 12.30
CA VAL A 258 7.07 3.06 11.99
C VAL A 258 6.42 2.08 12.95
N ASP A 259 5.16 2.36 13.30
CA ASP A 259 4.34 1.51 14.17
C ASP A 259 2.85 1.78 13.95
N ASN A 260 2.01 0.95 14.58
CA ASN A 260 0.55 1.14 14.67
C ASN A 260 -0.11 1.31 13.29
N PHE A 261 0.16 0.39 12.37
CA PHE A 261 -0.57 0.36 11.12
C PHE A 261 -2.05 0.11 11.36
N LYS A 262 -2.90 0.96 10.78
CA LYS A 262 -4.35 0.84 10.80
C LYS A 262 -4.88 0.94 9.38
N LEU A 263 -5.82 0.06 9.02
CA LEU A 263 -6.48 0.07 7.72
C LEU A 263 -7.98 0.20 7.90
N GLU A 264 -8.55 1.20 7.25
CA GLU A 264 -9.99 1.43 7.24
C GLU A 264 -10.51 1.40 5.80
N TYR A 265 -11.62 0.73 5.58
CA TYR A 265 -12.35 0.77 4.32
C TYR A 265 -13.42 1.86 4.40
N LEU A 266 -13.38 2.78 3.44
CA LEU A 266 -14.23 3.98 3.39
C LEU A 266 -15.45 3.79 2.46
N GLY A 267 -15.64 2.60 1.91
CA GLY A 267 -16.70 2.32 0.96
C GLY A 267 -16.34 2.62 -0.50
N LYS A 268 -17.27 2.35 -1.38
CA LYS A 268 -17.10 2.60 -2.83
C LYS A 268 -17.27 4.08 -3.20
N GLY A 269 -17.78 4.90 -2.28
CA GLY A 269 -18.11 6.31 -2.54
C GLY A 269 -19.46 6.51 -3.21
N GLU A 270 -19.81 7.75 -3.54
CA GLU A 270 -21.03 8.07 -4.27
C GLU A 270 -21.03 7.40 -5.66
N GLY A 271 -22.16 6.85 -6.07
CA GLY A 271 -22.30 6.15 -7.34
C GLY A 271 -21.69 4.74 -7.38
N GLY A 272 -21.18 4.24 -6.24
CA GLY A 272 -20.61 2.88 -6.17
C GLY A 272 -19.45 2.68 -7.14
N VAL A 273 -19.43 1.57 -7.86
CA VAL A 273 -18.35 1.20 -8.81
C VAL A 273 -18.27 2.18 -10.00
N ALA A 274 -19.40 2.62 -10.51
CA ALA A 274 -19.45 3.63 -11.57
C ALA A 274 -18.89 4.99 -11.09
N GLY A 275 -19.20 5.39 -9.86
CA GLY A 275 -18.66 6.62 -9.27
C GLY A 275 -17.14 6.60 -9.09
N ILE A 276 -16.56 5.43 -8.82
CA ILE A 276 -15.10 5.25 -8.80
C ILE A 276 -14.50 5.58 -10.18
N LEU A 277 -15.09 5.04 -11.25
CA LEU A 277 -14.61 5.28 -12.60
C LEU A 277 -14.74 6.77 -12.99
N GLU A 278 -15.85 7.40 -12.61
CA GLU A 278 -16.08 8.83 -12.84
C GLU A 278 -15.03 9.71 -12.13
N ASN A 279 -14.68 9.39 -10.88
CA ASN A 279 -13.67 10.11 -10.12
C ASN A 279 -12.27 9.98 -10.76
N VAL A 280 -11.87 8.80 -11.17
CA VAL A 280 -10.56 8.60 -11.83
C VAL A 280 -10.53 9.24 -13.22
N LEU A 281 -11.64 9.21 -13.95
CA LEU A 281 -11.77 9.92 -15.21
C LEU A 281 -11.63 11.44 -15.03
N THR A 282 -12.27 12.00 -14.00
CA THR A 282 -12.13 13.42 -13.66
C THR A 282 -10.68 13.78 -13.37
N GLN A 283 -9.97 12.98 -12.57
CA GLN A 283 -8.54 13.21 -12.28
C GLN A 283 -7.68 13.15 -13.55
N ALA A 284 -7.98 12.22 -14.45
CA ALA A 284 -7.28 12.09 -15.72
C ALA A 284 -7.50 13.32 -16.64
N GLU A 285 -8.72 13.84 -16.69
CA GLU A 285 -9.05 15.06 -17.42
C GLU A 285 -8.38 16.30 -16.80
N GLU A 286 -8.42 16.43 -15.48
CA GLU A 286 -7.77 17.52 -14.75
C GLU A 286 -6.25 17.54 -14.96
N LEU A 287 -5.60 16.37 -14.95
CA LEU A 287 -4.18 16.26 -15.24
C LEU A 287 -3.84 16.84 -16.61
N LYS A 288 -4.56 16.39 -17.65
CA LYS A 288 -4.34 16.88 -19.02
C LYS A 288 -4.61 18.38 -19.13
N ASN A 289 -5.74 18.83 -18.61
CA ASN A 289 -6.11 20.24 -18.63
C ASN A 289 -5.09 21.10 -17.87
N GLY A 290 -4.54 20.60 -16.76
CA GLY A 290 -3.48 21.26 -16.01
C GLY A 290 -2.19 21.43 -16.83
N TYR A 291 -1.79 20.40 -17.58
CA TYR A 291 -0.64 20.50 -18.49
C TYR A 291 -0.89 21.45 -19.66
N ASP A 292 -2.09 21.40 -20.26
CA ASP A 292 -2.46 22.31 -21.35
C ASP A 292 -2.44 23.79 -20.87
N LEU A 293 -2.97 24.07 -19.68
CA LEU A 293 -2.95 25.42 -19.09
C LEU A 293 -1.52 25.91 -18.78
N GLN A 294 -0.63 25.01 -18.37
CA GLN A 294 0.78 25.29 -18.13
C GLN A 294 1.62 25.30 -19.42
N GLN A 295 0.99 25.06 -20.57
CA GLN A 295 1.67 24.95 -21.88
C GLN A 295 2.79 23.90 -21.87
N LYS A 296 2.62 22.81 -21.09
CA LYS A 296 3.53 21.68 -21.09
C LYS A 296 3.49 20.97 -22.43
N LYS A 297 4.64 20.44 -22.84
CA LYS A 297 4.76 19.69 -24.09
C LYS A 297 4.81 18.21 -23.82
N TYR A 298 4.25 17.46 -24.73
CA TYR A 298 4.25 15.99 -24.78
C TYR A 298 4.11 15.53 -26.24
N SER A 299 4.42 14.28 -26.54
CA SER A 299 4.38 13.79 -27.93
C SER A 299 2.97 13.81 -28.51
N ALA A 300 2.84 14.15 -29.78
CA ALA A 300 1.55 14.13 -30.48
C ALA A 300 0.91 12.73 -30.48
N ALA A 301 1.74 11.68 -30.56
CA ALA A 301 1.29 10.29 -30.50
C ALA A 301 0.78 9.92 -29.07
N GLY A 302 1.47 10.40 -28.02
CA GLY A 302 1.04 10.23 -26.63
C GLY A 302 -0.27 10.94 -26.37
N GLU A 303 -0.42 12.17 -26.83
CA GLU A 303 -1.66 12.95 -26.72
C GLU A 303 -2.84 12.25 -27.38
N ALA A 304 -2.64 11.78 -28.61
CA ALA A 304 -3.71 11.11 -29.37
C ALA A 304 -4.20 9.85 -28.64
N LYS A 305 -3.29 9.01 -28.15
CA LYS A 305 -3.62 7.81 -27.36
C LYS A 305 -4.33 8.15 -26.05
N TYR A 306 -3.88 9.20 -25.37
CA TYR A 306 -4.51 9.62 -24.11
C TYR A 306 -5.94 10.13 -24.34
N LYS A 307 -6.18 10.91 -25.39
CA LYS A 307 -7.52 11.37 -25.76
C LYS A 307 -8.44 10.20 -26.13
N GLU A 308 -7.96 9.23 -26.90
CA GLU A 308 -8.72 8.02 -27.25
C GLU A 308 -9.11 7.22 -25.99
N LEU A 309 -8.17 7.09 -25.05
CA LEU A 309 -8.41 6.44 -23.77
C LEU A 309 -9.51 7.16 -22.97
N LEU A 310 -9.41 8.48 -22.83
CA LEU A 310 -10.43 9.28 -22.13
C LEU A 310 -11.82 9.09 -22.74
N GLU A 311 -11.95 9.13 -24.08
CA GLU A 311 -13.22 8.91 -24.77
C GLU A 311 -13.78 7.49 -24.57
N THR A 312 -12.92 6.48 -24.61
CA THR A 312 -13.29 5.09 -24.34
C THR A 312 -13.87 4.92 -22.94
N VAL A 313 -13.20 5.50 -21.98
CA VAL A 313 -13.62 5.41 -20.56
C VAL A 313 -14.89 6.22 -20.30
N LYS A 314 -15.05 7.39 -20.91
CA LYS A 314 -16.31 8.17 -20.84
C LYS A 314 -17.51 7.38 -21.32
N GLN A 315 -17.37 6.67 -22.44
CA GLN A 315 -18.42 5.80 -22.96
C GLN A 315 -18.76 4.68 -21.98
N ALA A 316 -17.74 4.05 -21.38
CA ALA A 316 -17.92 3.01 -20.37
C ALA A 316 -18.59 3.54 -19.09
N ALA A 317 -18.16 4.69 -18.58
CA ALA A 317 -18.72 5.35 -17.39
C ALA A 317 -20.20 5.77 -17.59
N SER A 318 -20.64 5.96 -18.82
CA SER A 318 -22.04 6.25 -19.13
C SER A 318 -22.96 5.03 -19.04
N ASN A 319 -22.42 3.83 -18.84
CA ASN A 319 -23.20 2.61 -18.64
C ASN A 319 -23.50 2.40 -17.15
N PRO A 320 -24.77 2.55 -16.70
CA PRO A 320 -25.13 2.39 -15.29
C PRO A 320 -24.97 0.94 -14.77
N ASP A 321 -24.93 -0.03 -15.69
CA ASP A 321 -24.82 -1.46 -15.39
C ASP A 321 -23.38 -1.97 -15.59
N ILE A 322 -22.37 -1.08 -15.58
CA ILE A 322 -20.97 -1.48 -15.69
C ILE A 322 -20.57 -2.33 -14.50
N ASP A 323 -19.97 -3.48 -14.76
CA ASP A 323 -19.52 -4.37 -13.70
C ASP A 323 -18.16 -3.94 -13.10
N GLU A 324 -17.85 -4.50 -11.94
CA GLU A 324 -16.68 -4.17 -11.17
C GLU A 324 -15.36 -4.55 -11.88
N GLU A 325 -15.35 -5.66 -12.60
CA GLU A 325 -14.19 -6.11 -13.38
C GLU A 325 -13.88 -5.14 -14.52
N ALA A 326 -14.91 -4.71 -15.26
CA ALA A 326 -14.76 -3.73 -16.33
C ALA A 326 -14.27 -2.38 -15.80
N VAL A 327 -14.81 -1.91 -14.68
CA VAL A 327 -14.32 -0.69 -14.02
C VAL A 327 -12.87 -0.83 -13.61
N GLY A 328 -12.47 -1.95 -13.01
CA GLY A 328 -11.08 -2.22 -12.63
C GLY A 328 -10.11 -2.12 -13.82
N VAL A 329 -10.47 -2.70 -14.96
CA VAL A 329 -9.68 -2.61 -16.20
C VAL A 329 -9.58 -1.16 -16.69
N MET A 330 -10.69 -0.40 -16.67
CA MET A 330 -10.72 0.98 -17.12
C MET A 330 -9.90 1.91 -16.23
N VAL A 331 -10.01 1.78 -14.90
CA VAL A 331 -9.23 2.56 -13.94
C VAL A 331 -7.74 2.29 -14.11
N LYS A 332 -7.35 1.01 -14.22
CA LYS A 332 -5.95 0.64 -14.47
C LYS A 332 -5.42 1.26 -15.77
N SER A 333 -6.24 1.25 -16.82
CA SER A 333 -5.86 1.83 -18.11
C SER A 333 -5.71 3.36 -18.02
N LEU A 334 -6.62 4.04 -17.32
CA LEU A 334 -6.52 5.50 -17.08
C LEU A 334 -5.27 5.86 -16.30
N GLN A 335 -4.96 5.13 -15.25
CA GLN A 335 -3.79 5.42 -14.42
C GLN A 335 -2.49 5.19 -15.19
N ALA A 336 -2.39 4.08 -15.92
CA ALA A 336 -1.24 3.84 -16.82
C ALA A 336 -1.12 4.94 -17.89
N GLY A 337 -2.24 5.43 -18.40
CA GLY A 337 -2.29 6.57 -19.32
C GLY A 337 -1.79 7.86 -18.67
N MET A 338 -2.23 8.17 -17.45
CA MET A 338 -1.76 9.33 -16.68
C MET A 338 -0.26 9.27 -16.42
N ASP A 339 0.27 8.11 -16.03
CA ASP A 339 1.70 7.94 -15.77
C ASP A 339 2.53 8.06 -17.04
N THR A 340 2.03 7.54 -18.15
CA THR A 340 2.66 7.73 -19.47
C THR A 340 2.69 9.21 -19.86
N LEU A 341 1.59 9.94 -19.67
CA LEU A 341 1.53 11.37 -19.97
C LEU A 341 2.48 12.19 -19.10
N LYS A 342 2.58 11.86 -17.79
CA LYS A 342 3.54 12.49 -16.87
C LYS A 342 4.98 12.26 -17.32
N ALA A 343 5.33 11.01 -17.61
CA ALA A 343 6.67 10.66 -18.08
C ALA A 343 7.04 11.35 -19.38
N ASP A 344 6.07 11.49 -20.29
CA ASP A 344 6.25 12.19 -21.57
C ASP A 344 6.53 13.70 -21.33
N VAL A 345 5.76 14.36 -20.45
CA VAL A 345 6.02 15.75 -20.05
C VAL A 345 7.37 15.92 -19.38
N GLU A 346 7.74 15.03 -18.46
CA GLU A 346 9.04 15.08 -17.79
C GLU A 346 10.21 14.93 -18.79
N ALA A 347 10.05 14.06 -19.78
CA ALA A 347 11.04 13.88 -20.84
C ALA A 347 11.22 15.16 -21.69
N TYR A 348 10.12 15.83 -22.05
CA TYR A 348 10.17 17.11 -22.77
C TYR A 348 10.76 18.24 -21.91
N ASP A 349 10.41 18.33 -20.64
CA ASP A 349 10.98 19.32 -19.73
C ASP A 349 12.50 19.10 -19.56
N ALA A 350 12.94 17.84 -19.42
CA ALA A 350 14.36 17.51 -19.35
C ALA A 350 15.11 17.82 -20.65
N LEU A 351 14.51 17.52 -21.80
CA LEU A 351 15.07 17.85 -23.11
C LEU A 351 15.20 19.36 -23.28
N THR A 352 14.18 20.12 -22.92
CA THR A 352 14.18 21.58 -22.96
C THR A 352 15.29 22.15 -22.07
N ALA A 353 15.41 21.67 -20.83
CA ALA A 353 16.45 22.10 -19.90
C ALA A 353 17.86 21.81 -20.46
N LYS A 354 18.04 20.63 -21.05
CA LYS A 354 19.33 20.27 -21.66
C LYS A 354 19.66 21.10 -22.89
N THR A 355 18.67 21.45 -23.69
CA THR A 355 18.85 22.33 -24.87
C THR A 355 19.28 23.73 -24.43
N VAL A 356 18.66 24.27 -23.37
CA VAL A 356 19.06 25.58 -22.81
C VAL A 356 20.49 25.51 -22.26
N GLU A 357 20.82 24.48 -21.47
CA GLU A 357 22.20 24.29 -20.96
C GLU A 357 23.22 24.26 -22.07
N LEU A 358 22.96 23.51 -23.14
CA LEU A 358 23.86 23.42 -24.29
C LEU A 358 23.97 24.73 -25.05
N SER A 359 22.87 25.46 -25.21
CA SER A 359 22.88 26.77 -25.89
C SER A 359 23.61 27.83 -25.07
N GLU A 360 23.49 27.81 -23.74
CA GLU A 360 24.22 28.73 -22.85
C GLU A 360 25.74 28.40 -22.77
N ALA A 361 26.07 27.09 -22.85
CA ALA A 361 27.46 26.64 -22.85
C ALA A 361 28.15 26.81 -24.21
N TRP A 362 27.41 27.12 -25.26
CA TRP A 362 27.93 27.29 -26.60
C TRP A 362 28.72 28.61 -26.74
N ASP A 363 30.01 28.48 -26.96
CA ASP A 363 30.89 29.60 -27.34
C ASP A 363 31.39 29.40 -28.78
N GLU A 364 30.73 30.08 -29.70
CA GLU A 364 31.04 30.00 -31.15
C GLU A 364 32.51 30.27 -31.45
N SER A 365 33.17 31.08 -30.63
CA SER A 365 34.59 31.43 -30.79
C SER A 365 35.55 30.31 -30.37
N ALA A 366 35.07 29.36 -29.57
CA ALA A 366 35.86 28.26 -29.04
C ALA A 366 35.88 27.03 -29.96
N TYR A 367 35.00 26.97 -30.98
CA TYR A 367 34.85 25.82 -31.86
C TYR A 367 35.43 26.10 -33.25
N ALA A 368 36.25 25.17 -33.72
CA ALA A 368 36.74 25.23 -35.11
C ALA A 368 35.58 24.97 -36.08
N ASP A 369 35.68 25.50 -37.30
CA ASP A 369 34.68 25.39 -38.38
C ASP A 369 34.17 23.96 -38.66
N GLN A 370 34.90 22.93 -38.21
CA GLN A 370 34.51 21.53 -38.35
C GLN A 370 33.53 21.03 -37.28
N ALA A 371 33.47 21.66 -36.12
CA ALA A 371 32.57 21.24 -35.03
C ALA A 371 31.16 21.85 -35.14
N PHE A 372 31.04 22.98 -35.85
CA PHE A 372 29.77 23.66 -36.04
C PHE A 372 28.71 22.84 -36.81
N PRO A 373 29.06 22.15 -37.92
CA PRO A 373 28.08 21.29 -38.62
C PRO A 373 27.63 20.11 -37.79
N GLU A 374 28.47 19.53 -36.92
CA GLU A 374 28.09 18.43 -36.02
C GLU A 374 27.13 18.91 -34.92
N TYR A 375 27.34 20.12 -34.43
CA TYR A 375 26.43 20.74 -33.45
C TYR A 375 25.10 21.12 -34.09
N GLU A 376 25.07 21.71 -35.28
CA GLU A 376 23.84 21.99 -36.00
C GLU A 376 23.05 20.70 -36.33
N ALA A 377 23.75 19.63 -36.73
CA ALA A 377 23.13 18.34 -36.97
C ALA A 377 22.53 17.74 -35.66
N TYR A 378 23.20 17.93 -34.53
CA TYR A 378 22.72 17.51 -33.23
C TYR A 378 21.48 18.31 -32.81
N LEU A 379 21.50 19.64 -32.96
CA LEU A 379 20.33 20.49 -32.67
C LEU A 379 19.14 20.16 -33.57
N SER A 380 19.35 19.94 -34.85
CA SER A 380 18.31 19.52 -35.78
C SER A 380 17.73 18.16 -35.41
N GLY A 381 18.57 17.21 -34.96
CA GLY A 381 18.12 15.94 -34.46
C GLY A 381 17.27 16.04 -33.16
N LEU A 382 17.60 17.02 -32.30
CA LEU A 382 16.78 17.32 -31.12
C LEU A 382 15.46 17.99 -31.51
N GLU A 383 15.43 18.88 -32.47
CA GLU A 383 14.22 19.52 -33.01
C GLU A 383 13.29 18.47 -33.64
N ASP A 384 13.84 17.55 -34.46
CA ASP A 384 13.10 16.44 -35.06
C ASP A 384 12.51 15.49 -33.99
N ALA A 385 13.24 15.23 -32.91
CA ALA A 385 12.76 14.44 -31.79
C ALA A 385 11.68 15.17 -30.94
N TYR A 386 11.67 16.51 -31.04
CA TYR A 386 10.71 17.38 -30.36
C TYR A 386 9.39 17.51 -31.13
N GLU A 387 9.39 17.32 -32.45
CA GLU A 387 8.22 17.46 -33.31
C GLU A 387 7.50 16.11 -33.56
N ASN A 388 8.12 14.96 -33.28
CA ASN A 388 7.59 13.61 -33.45
C ASN A 388 7.26 12.92 -32.15
#